data_422a44ca2a5f193b645274b465026dff
#
_entry.id   422a44ca2a5f193b645274b465026dff
#
_cell.length_a   1.000
_cell.length_b   1.000
_cell.length_c   1.000
_cell.angle_alpha   90.00
_cell.angle_beta   90.00
_cell.angle_gamma   90.00
#
_symmetry.space_group_name_H-M   'P 1'
#
loop_
_entity.id
_entity.type
_entity.pdbx_description
1 polymer ?
#
loop_
_entity_poly.entity_id
_entity_poly.type
_entity_poly.pdbx_seq_one_letter_code
_entity_poly.pdbx_strand_id
1 'polypeptide(L)'
;HPTLRRQRQMCIRDRFFQEIIIFGFLLFILFTSNPFANIFPIPSEGTGLNPILQDPALAIHPPILYLGYVGTSIIFSSALGAIISGSINKSWASHIKRWVLISWVFLSIGILLGSIWAYYELGWGGFWFWDPVENVSLMPWLCLTALLHTVFTLEKRGTFQSWAIILSITTFSLSMSGTFLVRSGILNSIHTFANDPSRGVFILSLIHISEPTRQIR
;
A
#
# COMPACT_ATOMS: atom_id res chain seq x y z
N HIS A 1 12.11 -9.23 32.36
CA HIS A 1 11.37 -10.41 31.94
C HIS A 1 11.70 -10.75 30.48
N PRO A 2 12.11 -11.97 30.13
CA PRO A 2 12.58 -12.32 28.76
C PRO A 2 11.57 -12.01 27.66
N THR A 3 10.28 -12.15 27.95
CA THR A 3 9.18 -11.86 27.01
C THR A 3 9.08 -10.38 26.67
N LEU A 4 9.21 -9.49 27.66
CA LEU A 4 9.19 -8.04 27.45
C LEU A 4 10.40 -7.57 26.64
N ARG A 5 11.57 -8.18 26.86
CA ARG A 5 12.78 -7.86 26.08
C ARG A 5 12.62 -8.25 24.61
N ARG A 6 12.05 -9.42 24.31
CA ARG A 6 11.77 -9.87 22.94
C ARG A 6 10.74 -8.98 22.25
N GLN A 7 9.66 -8.61 22.93
CA GLN A 7 8.67 -7.68 22.38
C GLN A 7 9.28 -6.31 22.05
N ARG A 8 10.10 -5.77 22.97
CA ARG A 8 10.79 -4.50 22.72
C ARG A 8 11.74 -4.56 21.52
N GLN A 9 12.49 -5.66 21.37
CA GLN A 9 13.38 -5.87 20.24
C GLN A 9 12.59 -5.98 18.92
N MET A 10 11.44 -6.64 18.92
CA MET A 10 10.55 -6.70 17.75
C MET A 10 10.09 -5.30 17.34
N CYS A 11 9.54 -4.53 18.28
CA CYS A 11 9.07 -3.16 18.00
C CYS A 11 10.19 -2.22 17.47
N ILE A 12 11.44 -2.37 17.94
CA ILE A 12 12.57 -1.59 17.43
C ILE A 12 12.87 -1.95 15.97
N ARG A 13 12.83 -3.24 15.63
CA ARG A 13 13.07 -3.72 14.26
C ARG A 13 11.94 -3.34 13.30
N ASP A 14 10.69 -3.43 13.75
CA ASP A 14 9.54 -2.97 12.98
C ASP A 14 9.70 -1.49 12.60
N ARG A 15 10.08 -0.65 13.56
CA ARG A 15 10.34 0.78 13.32
C ARG A 15 11.49 0.99 12.35
N PHE A 16 12.58 0.25 12.49
CA PHE A 16 13.72 0.35 11.59
C PHE A 16 13.32 0.11 10.12
N PHE A 17 12.54 -0.94 9.83
CA PHE A 17 12.05 -1.18 8.48
C PHE A 17 11.06 -0.11 8.01
N GLN A 18 10.22 0.39 8.90
CA GLN A 18 9.32 1.49 8.57
C GLN A 18 10.10 2.78 8.23
N GLU A 19 11.17 3.08 8.94
CA GLU A 19 12.07 4.22 8.65
C GLU A 19 12.75 4.08 7.29
N ILE A 20 13.16 2.87 6.90
CA ILE A 20 13.72 2.62 5.56
C ILE A 20 12.69 2.93 4.47
N ILE A 21 11.44 2.50 4.64
CA ILE A 21 10.37 2.79 3.69
C ILE A 21 10.12 4.29 3.60
N ILE A 22 10.00 4.97 4.74
CA ILE A 22 9.82 6.43 4.82
C ILE A 22 10.98 7.14 4.13
N PHE A 23 12.21 6.73 4.40
CA PHE A 23 13.41 7.30 3.78
C PHE A 23 13.37 7.15 2.25
N GLY A 24 12.98 5.98 1.73
CA GLY A 24 12.79 5.75 0.30
C GLY A 24 11.77 6.72 -0.32
N PHE A 25 10.64 6.94 0.33
CA PHE A 25 9.64 7.91 -0.13
C PHE A 25 10.10 9.37 -0.02
N LEU A 26 10.89 9.72 0.99
CA LEU A 26 11.50 11.05 1.10
C LEU A 26 12.49 11.30 -0.06
N LEU A 27 13.29 10.31 -0.42
CA LEU A 27 14.15 10.38 -1.61
C LEU A 27 13.32 10.54 -2.89
N PHE A 28 12.21 9.81 -3.01
CA PHE A 28 11.27 9.97 -4.13
C PHE A 28 10.76 11.41 -4.25
N ILE A 29 10.32 12.00 -3.14
CA ILE A 29 9.84 13.39 -3.12
C ILE A 29 10.98 14.34 -3.50
N LEU A 30 12.17 14.15 -2.95
CA LEU A 30 13.30 15.04 -3.17
C LEU A 30 13.80 15.03 -4.61
N PHE A 31 13.94 13.85 -5.22
CA PHE A 31 14.61 13.71 -6.51
C PHE A 31 13.67 13.65 -7.72
N THR A 32 12.45 13.17 -7.55
CA THR A 32 11.55 12.92 -8.67
C THR A 32 10.22 13.66 -8.60
N SER A 33 9.78 14.08 -7.43
CA SER A 33 8.44 14.65 -7.25
C SER A 33 8.43 15.83 -6.27
N ASN A 34 9.40 16.74 -6.40
CA ASN A 34 9.53 17.89 -5.50
C ASN A 34 8.31 18.82 -5.63
N PRO A 35 7.45 18.92 -4.59
CA PRO A 35 6.25 19.76 -4.63
C PRO A 35 6.57 21.26 -4.53
N PHE A 36 7.82 21.63 -4.19
CA PHE A 36 8.28 23.01 -4.07
C PHE A 36 9.03 23.49 -5.31
N ALA A 37 9.11 22.68 -6.37
CA ALA A 37 9.73 23.08 -7.62
C ALA A 37 8.89 24.18 -8.29
N ASN A 38 9.53 25.30 -8.66
CA ASN A 38 8.89 26.39 -9.37
C ASN A 38 8.93 26.13 -10.88
N ILE A 39 7.87 26.56 -11.56
CA ILE A 39 7.77 26.52 -13.02
C ILE A 39 8.17 27.89 -13.56
N PHE A 40 9.06 27.92 -14.54
CA PHE A 40 9.47 29.13 -15.24
C PHE A 40 9.26 28.96 -16.75
N PRO A 41 8.67 29.97 -17.45
CA PRO A 41 8.13 31.21 -16.91
C PRO A 41 6.92 30.97 -16.00
N ILE A 42 6.70 31.86 -15.03
CA ILE A 42 5.57 31.76 -14.12
C ILE A 42 4.28 31.94 -14.95
N PRO A 43 3.37 30.95 -14.95
CA PRO A 43 2.09 31.08 -15.65
C PRO A 43 1.22 32.18 -15.01
N SER A 44 0.49 32.93 -15.80
CA SER A 44 -0.42 33.99 -15.32
C SER A 44 -1.57 33.42 -14.50
N GLU A 45 -2.01 32.21 -14.81
CA GLU A 45 -3.06 31.48 -14.09
C GLU A 45 -2.73 30.01 -14.01
N GLY A 46 -3.27 29.31 -12.99
CA GLY A 46 -3.17 27.84 -12.87
C GLY A 46 -4.03 27.14 -13.94
N THR A 47 -3.68 25.92 -14.30
CA THR A 47 -4.40 25.12 -15.30
C THR A 47 -5.81 24.69 -14.85
N GLY A 48 -6.18 24.93 -13.58
CA GLY A 48 -7.42 24.46 -12.99
C GLY A 48 -7.44 22.93 -12.76
N LEU A 49 -8.49 22.47 -12.10
CA LEU A 49 -8.73 21.04 -11.89
C LEU A 49 -9.65 20.51 -12.99
N ASN A 50 -9.33 19.32 -13.52
CA ASN A 50 -10.18 18.65 -14.50
C ASN A 50 -11.61 18.51 -13.93
N PRO A 51 -12.68 18.87 -14.70
CA PRO A 51 -14.06 18.80 -14.23
C PRO A 51 -14.46 17.44 -13.63
N ILE A 52 -13.99 16.33 -14.18
CA ILE A 52 -14.24 14.98 -13.66
C ILE A 52 -13.68 14.80 -12.24
N LEU A 53 -12.64 15.57 -11.88
CA LEU A 53 -12.00 15.52 -10.57
C LEU A 53 -12.66 16.44 -9.53
N GLN A 54 -13.63 17.25 -9.92
CA GLN A 54 -14.32 18.21 -9.04
C GLN A 54 -15.51 17.60 -8.31
N ASP A 55 -15.47 16.31 -8.06
CA ASP A 55 -16.53 15.57 -7.39
C ASP A 55 -16.20 15.33 -5.90
N PRO A 56 -17.17 15.50 -4.97
CA PRO A 56 -16.93 15.27 -3.54
C PRO A 56 -16.52 13.84 -3.20
N ALA A 57 -17.04 12.82 -3.88
CA ALA A 57 -16.68 11.44 -3.64
C ALA A 57 -15.23 11.19 -4.06
N LEU A 58 -14.79 11.78 -5.17
CA LEU A 58 -13.41 11.73 -5.61
C LEU A 58 -12.46 12.47 -4.65
N ALA A 59 -12.91 13.52 -3.98
CA ALA A 59 -12.12 14.20 -2.97
C ALA A 59 -11.88 13.33 -1.72
N ILE A 60 -12.82 12.46 -1.36
CA ILE A 60 -12.78 11.61 -0.17
C ILE A 60 -12.18 10.22 -0.46
N HIS A 61 -12.50 9.64 -1.62
CA HIS A 61 -12.08 8.30 -2.01
C HIS A 61 -10.56 8.07 -1.97
N PRO A 62 -9.70 8.88 -2.61
CA PRO A 62 -8.26 8.62 -2.63
C PRO A 62 -7.60 8.67 -1.25
N PRO A 63 -7.85 9.65 -0.38
CA PRO A 63 -7.30 9.66 0.98
C PRO A 63 -7.63 8.41 1.78
N ILE A 64 -8.87 7.93 1.72
CA ILE A 64 -9.30 6.72 2.42
C ILE A 64 -8.60 5.48 1.84
N LEU A 65 -8.54 5.37 0.52
CA LEU A 65 -7.85 4.28 -0.15
C LEU A 65 -6.36 4.25 0.22
N TYR A 66 -5.69 5.41 0.23
CA TYR A 66 -4.28 5.52 0.60
C TYR A 66 -4.01 5.14 2.06
N LEU A 67 -4.92 5.41 3.00
CA LEU A 67 -4.77 4.94 4.38
C LEU A 67 -4.70 3.40 4.43
N GLY A 68 -5.48 2.72 3.61
CA GLY A 68 -5.40 1.27 3.47
C GLY A 68 -4.05 0.81 2.89
N TYR A 69 -3.57 1.43 1.83
CA TYR A 69 -2.26 1.11 1.22
C TYR A 69 -1.10 1.37 2.18
N VAL A 70 -1.05 2.54 2.82
CA VAL A 70 0.00 2.89 3.79
C VAL A 70 0.00 1.91 4.97
N GLY A 71 -1.18 1.46 5.42
CA GLY A 71 -1.29 0.44 6.46
C GLY A 71 -0.59 -0.87 6.12
N THR A 72 -0.48 -1.24 4.84
CA THR A 72 0.24 -2.45 4.42
C THR A 72 1.75 -2.37 4.68
N SER A 73 2.34 -1.18 4.70
CA SER A 73 3.75 -0.99 5.04
C SER A 73 4.06 -1.35 6.49
N ILE A 74 3.13 -1.07 7.41
CA ILE A 74 3.25 -1.44 8.82
C ILE A 74 3.21 -2.96 8.98
N ILE A 75 2.32 -3.61 8.22
CA ILE A 75 2.19 -5.07 8.20
C ILE A 75 3.48 -5.71 7.69
N PHE A 76 4.03 -5.21 6.59
CA PHE A 76 5.29 -5.65 6.01
C PHE A 76 6.47 -5.47 6.96
N SER A 77 6.63 -4.29 7.54
CA SER A 77 7.72 -3.97 8.48
C SER A 77 7.68 -4.89 9.70
N SER A 78 6.47 -5.15 10.23
CA SER A 78 6.27 -6.07 11.34
C SER A 78 6.59 -7.52 10.97
N ALA A 79 6.27 -7.95 9.75
CA ALA A 79 6.63 -9.28 9.27
C ALA A 79 8.15 -9.46 9.17
N LEU A 80 8.88 -8.47 8.62
CA LEU A 80 10.35 -8.48 8.57
C LEU A 80 10.96 -8.48 9.98
N GLY A 81 10.46 -7.65 10.88
CA GLY A 81 10.88 -7.63 12.28
C GLY A 81 10.67 -8.98 12.96
N ALA A 82 9.56 -9.65 12.69
CA ALA A 82 9.24 -10.98 13.23
C ALA A 82 10.16 -12.07 12.66
N ILE A 83 10.48 -12.03 11.37
CA ILE A 83 11.46 -12.96 10.73
C ILE A 83 12.81 -12.85 11.42
N ILE A 84 13.38 -11.64 11.50
CA ILE A 84 14.73 -11.42 12.04
C ILE A 84 14.80 -11.76 13.55
N SER A 85 13.69 -11.57 14.27
CA SER A 85 13.64 -11.90 15.71
C SER A 85 13.27 -13.36 16.01
N GLY A 86 12.89 -14.15 14.99
CA GLY A 86 12.37 -15.50 15.18
C GLY A 86 11.09 -15.53 16.03
N SER A 87 10.26 -14.48 15.97
CA SER A 87 9.13 -14.24 16.88
C SER A 87 7.78 -14.40 16.21
N ILE A 88 7.67 -15.27 15.23
CA ILE A 88 6.41 -15.55 14.52
C ILE A 88 5.56 -16.48 15.40
N ASN A 89 4.73 -15.90 16.24
CA ASN A 89 3.93 -16.61 17.23
C ASN A 89 2.55 -15.97 17.44
N LYS A 90 1.75 -16.54 18.34
CA LYS A 90 0.41 -16.04 18.67
C LYS A 90 0.40 -14.59 19.16
N SER A 91 1.44 -14.17 19.91
CA SER A 91 1.55 -12.79 20.40
C SER A 91 1.79 -11.81 19.27
N TRP A 92 2.65 -12.15 18.30
CA TRP A 92 2.84 -11.36 17.08
C TRP A 92 1.54 -11.28 16.27
N ALA A 93 0.86 -12.41 16.08
CA ALA A 93 -0.42 -12.45 15.36
C ALA A 93 -1.47 -11.52 16.01
N SER A 94 -1.59 -11.54 17.34
CA SER A 94 -2.50 -10.65 18.07
C SER A 94 -2.16 -9.17 17.89
N HIS A 95 -0.88 -8.84 17.80
CA HIS A 95 -0.43 -7.46 17.56
C HIS A 95 -0.76 -7.01 16.13
N ILE A 96 -0.37 -7.80 15.12
CA ILE A 96 -0.50 -7.40 13.73
C ILE A 96 -1.96 -7.45 13.23
N LYS A 97 -2.80 -8.29 13.82
CA LYS A 97 -4.20 -8.45 13.46
C LYS A 97 -4.96 -7.11 13.38
N ARG A 98 -4.69 -6.20 14.33
CA ARG A 98 -5.33 -4.88 14.35
C ARG A 98 -4.96 -4.05 13.12
N TRP A 99 -3.71 -4.06 12.73
CA TRP A 99 -3.23 -3.34 11.54
C TRP A 99 -3.76 -3.94 10.25
N VAL A 100 -3.82 -5.27 10.17
CA VAL A 100 -4.43 -5.98 9.03
C VAL A 100 -5.90 -5.60 8.89
N LEU A 101 -6.65 -5.59 10.00
CA LEU A 101 -8.06 -5.22 9.99
C LEU A 101 -8.28 -3.76 9.60
N ILE A 102 -7.50 -2.84 10.17
CA ILE A 102 -7.58 -1.41 9.85
C ILE A 102 -7.30 -1.19 8.36
N SER A 103 -6.22 -1.73 7.84
CA SER A 103 -5.87 -1.61 6.42
C SER A 103 -6.94 -2.20 5.51
N TRP A 104 -7.48 -3.35 5.87
CA TRP A 104 -8.56 -4.01 5.14
C TRP A 104 -9.84 -3.17 5.11
N VAL A 105 -10.22 -2.57 6.24
CA VAL A 105 -11.42 -1.70 6.33
C VAL A 105 -11.24 -0.45 5.46
N PHE A 106 -10.09 0.22 5.55
CA PHE A 106 -9.83 1.41 4.75
C PHE A 106 -9.78 1.10 3.25
N LEU A 107 -9.16 0.01 2.83
CA LEU A 107 -9.21 -0.44 1.43
C LEU A 107 -10.62 -0.78 0.99
N SER A 108 -11.40 -1.47 1.82
CA SER A 108 -12.80 -1.82 1.49
C SER A 108 -13.65 -0.57 1.27
N ILE A 109 -13.57 0.40 2.18
CA ILE A 109 -14.32 1.66 2.08
C ILE A 109 -13.80 2.46 0.88
N GLY A 110 -12.49 2.53 0.68
CA GLY A 110 -11.90 3.24 -0.44
C GLY A 110 -12.33 2.66 -1.79
N ILE A 111 -12.27 1.36 -1.97
CA ILE A 111 -12.74 0.68 -3.20
C ILE A 111 -14.23 0.93 -3.40
N LEU A 112 -15.06 0.82 -2.36
CA LEU A 112 -16.50 1.07 -2.45
C LEU A 112 -16.81 2.50 -2.89
N LEU A 113 -16.16 3.50 -2.30
CA LEU A 113 -16.34 4.90 -2.66
C LEU A 113 -15.91 5.18 -4.11
N GLY A 114 -14.80 4.58 -4.55
CA GLY A 114 -14.36 4.65 -5.94
C GLY A 114 -15.36 4.02 -6.92
N SER A 115 -15.96 2.89 -6.54
CA SER A 115 -17.01 2.23 -7.33
C SER A 115 -18.28 3.09 -7.43
N ILE A 116 -18.68 3.77 -6.36
CA ILE A 116 -19.82 4.68 -6.34
C ILE A 116 -19.54 5.87 -7.26
N TRP A 117 -18.36 6.49 -7.14
CA TRP A 117 -17.94 7.59 -8.02
C TRP A 117 -17.94 7.17 -9.49
N ALA A 118 -17.35 6.02 -9.82
CA ALA A 118 -17.32 5.51 -11.19
C ALA A 118 -18.72 5.28 -11.76
N TYR A 119 -19.65 4.84 -10.92
CA TYR A 119 -21.02 4.54 -11.33
C TYR A 119 -21.76 5.77 -11.86
N TYR A 120 -21.67 6.92 -11.20
CA TYR A 120 -22.43 8.09 -11.60
C TYR A 120 -21.62 9.10 -12.44
N GLU A 121 -20.30 9.17 -12.30
CA GLU A 121 -19.47 10.11 -13.04
C GLU A 121 -19.00 9.60 -14.41
N LEU A 122 -18.64 8.32 -14.50
CA LEU A 122 -18.04 7.78 -15.71
C LEU A 122 -19.05 7.26 -16.73
N GLY A 123 -20.32 7.15 -16.34
CA GLY A 123 -21.37 6.71 -17.25
C GLY A 123 -21.24 5.28 -17.79
N TRP A 124 -20.46 4.45 -17.10
CA TRP A 124 -20.22 3.07 -17.52
C TRP A 124 -21.41 2.12 -17.31
N GLY A 125 -22.44 2.55 -16.58
CA GLY A 125 -23.63 1.77 -16.31
C GLY A 125 -23.45 0.67 -15.24
N GLY A 126 -22.38 0.68 -14.49
CA GLY A 126 -22.11 -0.29 -13.41
C GLY A 126 -21.07 0.21 -12.42
N PHE A 127 -20.84 -0.58 -11.36
CA PHE A 127 -19.92 -0.23 -10.27
C PHE A 127 -18.47 -0.67 -10.52
N TRP A 128 -18.25 -1.58 -11.46
CA TRP A 128 -16.94 -2.19 -11.68
C TRP A 128 -16.77 -2.58 -13.14
N PHE A 129 -15.68 -2.15 -13.75
CA PHE A 129 -15.41 -2.34 -15.17
C PHE A 129 -14.10 -3.05 -15.47
N TRP A 130 -13.46 -3.60 -14.45
CA TRP A 130 -12.18 -4.26 -14.64
C TRP A 130 -11.12 -3.35 -15.25
N ASP A 131 -11.25 -2.03 -15.00
CA ASP A 131 -10.21 -1.08 -15.36
C ASP A 131 -8.88 -1.49 -14.70
N PRO A 132 -7.75 -1.33 -15.38
CA PRO A 132 -6.44 -1.73 -14.81
C PRO A 132 -6.18 -1.16 -13.41
N VAL A 133 -6.58 0.08 -13.13
CA VAL A 133 -6.38 0.71 -11.81
C VAL A 133 -7.34 0.15 -10.76
N GLU A 134 -8.56 -0.19 -11.13
CA GLU A 134 -9.50 -0.91 -10.26
C GLU A 134 -8.91 -2.27 -9.84
N ASN A 135 -8.43 -3.04 -10.81
CA ASN A 135 -7.82 -4.35 -10.56
C ASN A 135 -6.58 -4.25 -9.66
N VAL A 136 -5.79 -3.22 -9.83
CA VAL A 136 -4.61 -2.93 -9.01
C VAL A 136 -4.98 -2.71 -7.54
N SER A 137 -6.13 -2.09 -7.26
CA SER A 137 -6.62 -1.90 -5.89
C SER A 137 -7.19 -3.20 -5.30
N LEU A 138 -7.78 -4.03 -6.12
CA LEU A 138 -8.40 -5.29 -5.72
C LEU A 138 -7.36 -6.34 -5.30
N MET A 139 -6.21 -6.40 -5.95
CA MET A 139 -5.16 -7.40 -5.65
C MET A 139 -4.68 -7.35 -4.19
N PRO A 140 -4.21 -6.23 -3.62
CA PRO A 140 -3.81 -6.16 -2.22
C PRO A 140 -4.99 -6.37 -1.26
N TRP A 141 -6.22 -5.99 -1.64
CA TRP A 141 -7.41 -6.24 -0.84
C TRP A 141 -7.71 -7.74 -0.70
N LEU A 142 -7.62 -8.51 -1.79
CA LEU A 142 -7.78 -9.98 -1.76
C LEU A 142 -6.69 -10.62 -0.90
N CYS A 143 -5.44 -10.16 -1.04
CA CYS A 143 -4.33 -10.66 -0.26
C CYS A 143 -4.50 -10.35 1.23
N LEU A 144 -4.96 -9.13 1.59
CA LEU A 144 -5.31 -8.75 2.97
C LEU A 144 -6.45 -9.61 3.53
N THR A 145 -7.43 -9.95 2.72
CA THR A 145 -8.53 -10.83 3.14
C THR A 145 -8.00 -12.21 3.53
N ALA A 146 -7.14 -12.79 2.69
CA ALA A 146 -6.46 -14.05 2.99
C ALA A 146 -5.57 -13.94 4.25
N LEU A 147 -4.82 -12.84 4.36
CA LEU A 147 -3.96 -12.55 5.52
C LEU A 147 -4.77 -12.43 6.80
N LEU A 148 -5.92 -11.75 6.77
CA LEU A 148 -6.80 -11.59 7.94
C LEU A 148 -7.20 -12.95 8.51
N HIS A 149 -7.67 -13.87 7.66
CA HIS A 149 -8.02 -15.23 8.07
C HIS A 149 -6.81 -16.02 8.60
N THR A 150 -5.66 -15.86 7.94
CA THR A 150 -4.42 -16.53 8.33
C THR A 150 -3.95 -16.06 9.70
N VAL A 151 -3.97 -14.74 9.96
CA VAL A 151 -3.55 -14.15 11.24
C VAL A 151 -4.51 -14.54 12.37
N PHE A 152 -5.83 -14.58 12.11
CA PHE A 152 -6.80 -15.10 13.08
C PHE A 152 -6.53 -16.55 13.45
N THR A 153 -6.22 -17.40 12.46
CA THR A 153 -5.91 -18.80 12.69
C THR A 153 -4.58 -18.96 13.45
N LEU A 154 -3.58 -18.17 13.10
CA LEU A 154 -2.30 -18.15 13.81
C LEU A 154 -2.46 -17.74 15.28
N GLU A 155 -3.25 -16.71 15.56
CA GLU A 155 -3.54 -16.26 16.93
C GLU A 155 -4.20 -17.37 17.76
N LYS A 156 -5.20 -18.05 17.20
CA LYS A 156 -5.96 -19.06 17.93
C LYS A 156 -5.25 -20.40 18.01
N ARG A 157 -4.77 -20.91 16.90
CA ARG A 157 -4.26 -22.28 16.77
C ARG A 157 -2.72 -22.37 16.76
N GLY A 158 -2.01 -21.28 16.42
CA GLY A 158 -0.55 -21.27 16.28
C GLY A 158 -0.05 -21.88 14.96
N THR A 159 -0.92 -22.06 13.98
CA THR A 159 -0.62 -22.63 12.66
C THR A 159 -0.55 -21.54 11.58
N PHE A 160 -0.04 -21.88 10.39
CA PHE A 160 0.08 -20.97 9.25
C PHE A 160 1.08 -19.81 9.40
N GLN A 161 2.14 -19.99 10.18
CA GLN A 161 3.19 -18.98 10.38
C GLN A 161 3.80 -18.52 9.07
N SER A 162 4.22 -19.44 8.20
CA SER A 162 4.83 -19.12 6.90
C SER A 162 3.85 -18.38 5.97
N TRP A 163 2.60 -18.80 5.95
CA TRP A 163 1.57 -18.12 5.16
C TRP A 163 1.30 -16.69 5.64
N ALA A 164 1.27 -16.46 6.95
CA ALA A 164 1.10 -15.13 7.51
C ALA A 164 2.23 -14.19 7.06
N ILE A 165 3.46 -14.66 7.03
CA ILE A 165 4.61 -13.88 6.55
C ILE A 165 4.55 -13.65 5.05
N ILE A 166 4.34 -14.70 4.25
CA ILE A 166 4.29 -14.59 2.78
C ILE A 166 3.18 -13.61 2.38
N LEU A 167 1.98 -13.75 2.93
CA LEU A 167 0.87 -12.85 2.62
C LEU A 167 1.13 -11.40 3.07
N SER A 168 1.82 -11.20 4.21
CA SER A 168 2.19 -9.86 4.67
C SER A 168 3.15 -9.16 3.69
N ILE A 169 4.15 -9.87 3.20
CA ILE A 169 5.11 -9.36 2.21
C ILE A 169 4.39 -9.12 0.88
N THR A 170 3.65 -10.12 0.39
CA THR A 170 2.94 -10.03 -0.89
C THR A 170 1.94 -8.88 -0.92
N THR A 171 1.21 -8.63 0.17
CA THR A 171 0.24 -7.53 0.24
C THR A 171 0.91 -6.17 0.00
N PHE A 172 2.03 -5.91 0.66
CA PHE A 172 2.77 -4.66 0.47
C PHE A 172 3.39 -4.58 -0.93
N SER A 173 4.00 -5.67 -1.42
CA SER A 173 4.55 -5.72 -2.77
C SER A 173 3.49 -5.44 -3.84
N LEU A 174 2.28 -5.99 -3.70
CA LEU A 174 1.15 -5.71 -4.59
C LEU A 174 0.70 -4.25 -4.51
N SER A 175 0.68 -3.66 -3.31
CA SER A 175 0.37 -2.24 -3.11
C SER A 175 1.39 -1.34 -3.81
N MET A 176 2.68 -1.63 -3.69
CA MET A 176 3.76 -0.90 -4.37
C MET A 176 3.73 -1.10 -5.88
N SER A 177 3.52 -2.33 -6.33
CA SER A 177 3.38 -2.66 -7.77
C SER A 177 2.19 -1.92 -8.38
N GLY A 178 1.09 -1.81 -7.63
CA GLY A 178 -0.06 -1.01 -8.01
C GLY A 178 0.28 0.47 -8.21
N THR A 179 0.98 1.05 -7.27
CA THR A 179 1.44 2.45 -7.35
C THR A 179 2.37 2.66 -8.55
N PHE A 180 3.26 1.69 -8.83
CA PHE A 180 4.11 1.71 -10.02
C PHE A 180 3.28 1.68 -11.31
N LEU A 181 2.33 0.76 -11.43
CA LEU A 181 1.50 0.61 -12.63
C LEU A 181 0.69 1.87 -12.95
N VAL A 182 0.11 2.51 -11.91
CA VAL A 182 -0.65 3.76 -12.06
C VAL A 182 0.24 4.93 -12.50
N ARG A 183 1.49 5.00 -12.02
CA ARG A 183 2.41 6.12 -12.29
C ARG A 183 3.28 5.94 -13.51
N SER A 184 3.53 4.71 -13.94
CA SER A 184 4.46 4.40 -15.05
C SER A 184 3.94 4.80 -16.42
N GLY A 185 2.65 5.00 -16.59
CA GLY A 185 2.03 5.24 -17.90
C GLY A 185 1.98 4.01 -18.81
N ILE A 186 2.30 2.81 -18.28
CA ILE A 186 2.25 1.55 -19.04
C ILE A 186 0.80 1.16 -19.34
N LEU A 187 -0.12 1.50 -18.44
CA LEU A 187 -1.52 1.14 -18.56
C LEU A 187 -2.36 2.34 -19.02
N ASN A 188 -3.22 2.11 -20.00
CA ASN A 188 -4.28 3.05 -20.35
C ASN A 188 -5.46 2.85 -19.38
N SER A 189 -5.72 3.87 -18.57
CA SER A 189 -6.84 3.90 -17.64
C SER A 189 -7.34 5.33 -17.49
N ILE A 190 -8.64 5.51 -17.28
CA ILE A 190 -9.23 6.82 -16.96
C ILE A 190 -8.73 7.35 -15.60
N HIS A 191 -8.23 6.49 -14.74
CA HIS A 191 -7.68 6.83 -13.42
C HIS A 191 -6.20 7.24 -13.46
N THR A 192 -5.54 7.22 -14.63
CA THR A 192 -4.12 7.59 -14.77
C THR A 192 -3.98 9.08 -15.09
N PHE A 193 -4.33 9.95 -14.15
CA PHE A 193 -4.32 11.40 -14.33
C PHE A 193 -2.92 12.03 -14.36
N ALA A 194 -1.89 11.33 -13.97
CA ALA A 194 -0.53 11.86 -13.87
C ALA A 194 0.50 10.80 -14.22
N ASN A 195 0.54 10.40 -15.48
CA ASN A 195 1.54 9.49 -16.02
C ASN A 195 2.90 10.18 -16.07
N ASP A 196 3.89 9.57 -15.45
CA ASP A 196 5.27 10.02 -15.50
C ASP A 196 6.20 8.81 -15.41
N PRO A 197 6.79 8.37 -16.53
CA PRO A 197 7.67 7.21 -16.58
C PRO A 197 8.88 7.32 -15.65
N SER A 198 9.40 8.53 -15.44
CA SER A 198 10.57 8.74 -14.56
C SER A 198 10.24 8.42 -13.10
N ARG A 199 9.06 8.81 -12.64
CA ARG A 199 8.53 8.46 -11.31
C ARG A 199 8.25 6.97 -11.19
N GLY A 200 7.75 6.36 -12.27
CA GLY A 200 7.52 4.92 -12.35
C GLY A 200 8.79 4.12 -12.10
N VAL A 201 9.89 4.46 -12.78
CA VAL A 201 11.18 3.76 -12.62
C VAL A 201 11.70 3.85 -11.18
N PHE A 202 11.55 5.01 -10.53
CA PHE A 202 11.95 5.15 -9.13
C PHE A 202 11.14 4.24 -8.19
N ILE A 203 9.81 4.18 -8.36
CA ILE A 203 8.94 3.30 -7.59
C ILE A 203 9.30 1.84 -7.83
N LEU A 204 9.61 1.46 -9.07
CA LEU A 204 10.07 0.11 -9.40
C LEU A 204 11.35 -0.25 -8.64
N SER A 205 12.30 0.69 -8.51
CA SER A 205 13.52 0.47 -7.73
C SER A 205 13.23 0.25 -6.24
N LEU A 206 12.24 0.96 -5.66
CA LEU A 206 11.80 0.75 -4.29
C LEU A 206 11.16 -0.63 -4.08
N ILE A 207 10.39 -1.12 -5.04
CA ILE A 207 9.83 -2.49 -5.02
C ILE A 207 10.97 -3.50 -4.99
N HIS A 208 11.97 -3.33 -5.83
CA HIS A 208 13.12 -4.25 -5.92
C HIS A 208 13.93 -4.31 -4.62
N ILE A 209 14.06 -3.17 -3.92
CA ILE A 209 14.72 -3.10 -2.62
C ILE A 209 13.86 -3.75 -1.53
N SER A 210 12.54 -3.64 -1.62
CA SER A 210 11.61 -4.20 -0.62
C SER A 210 11.38 -5.70 -0.78
N GLU A 211 11.62 -6.27 -1.95
CA GLU A 211 11.56 -7.71 -2.17
C GLU A 211 12.88 -8.36 -1.75
N PRO A 212 12.93 -9.16 -0.69
CA PRO A 212 14.13 -9.91 -0.33
C PRO A 212 14.33 -11.05 -1.32
N THR A 213 14.82 -10.72 -2.52
CA THR A 213 15.18 -11.72 -3.51
C THR A 213 16.46 -12.45 -3.09
N ARG A 214 16.31 -13.74 -2.75
CA ARG A 214 17.34 -14.75 -2.80
C ARG A 214 18.57 -14.60 -1.89
N GLN A 215 18.41 -14.57 -0.57
CA GLN A 215 19.45 -15.08 0.33
C GLN A 215 18.88 -15.88 1.50
N ILE A 216 18.06 -16.88 1.22
CA ILE A 216 17.87 -18.00 2.15
C ILE A 216 18.38 -19.23 1.39
N ARG A 217 19.68 -19.44 1.44
CA ARG A 217 20.33 -20.76 1.34
C ARG A 217 20.66 -21.24 2.73
#